data_54577c21ebf7c92b42e8fd22e2583759
#
_entry.id   54577c21ebf7c92b42e8fd22e2583759
#
_cell.length_a   1.000
_cell.length_b   1.000
_cell.length_c   1.000
_cell.angle_alpha   90.00
_cell.angle_beta   90.00
_cell.angle_gamma   90.00
#
_symmetry.space_group_name_H-M   'P 1'
#
loop_
_entity.id
_entity.type
_entity.pdbx_description
1 polymer ?
#
loop_
_entity_poly.entity_id
_entity_poly.type
_entity_poly.pdbx_seq_one_letter_code
_entity_poly.pdbx_strand_id
1 'polypeptide(L)'
;MPENTFDIVSKIDLQEVSNAIQQAMKEITTRFDLKDSKSSIALEGKENIMLHSIDEYKLKAINDILQAKLVKRGISLKGLTYAPIESALGATAKQKITMQQGIPIEKAREIVQLIKNSKKKVQASIQGDLVRVSGKDRDALQEIIALLKQHDFGIDMQFTNYRTN
;
A
#
# COMPACT_ATOMS: atom_id res chain seq x y z
N MET A 1 -9.10 1.22 -34.40
CA MET A 1 -9.97 0.25 -33.71
C MET A 1 -10.06 0.60 -32.24
N PRO A 2 -11.27 0.79 -31.73
CA PRO A 2 -11.40 1.04 -30.31
C PRO A 2 -10.96 -0.16 -29.48
N GLU A 3 -10.24 0.10 -28.42
CA GLU A 3 -9.77 -0.93 -27.52
C GLU A 3 -10.29 -0.65 -26.13
N ASN A 4 -10.49 -1.73 -25.37
CA ASN A 4 -10.77 -1.64 -23.94
C ASN A 4 -9.43 -1.53 -23.21
N THR A 5 -9.38 -0.74 -22.17
CA THR A 5 -8.15 -0.55 -21.39
C THR A 5 -8.45 -0.54 -19.90
N PHE A 6 -7.42 -0.86 -19.11
CA PHE A 6 -7.40 -0.57 -17.68
C PHE A 6 -5.98 -0.30 -17.25
N ASP A 7 -5.84 0.31 -16.09
CA ASP A 7 -4.54 0.62 -15.52
C ASP A 7 -4.31 -0.20 -14.24
N ILE A 8 -3.09 -0.69 -14.09
CA ILE A 8 -2.62 -1.32 -12.86
C ILE A 8 -1.80 -0.26 -12.13
N VAL A 9 -2.21 0.06 -10.91
CA VAL A 9 -1.53 1.06 -10.08
C VAL A 9 -1.25 0.46 -8.70
N SER A 10 -0.32 1.08 -7.98
CA SER A 10 -0.03 0.72 -6.59
C SER A 10 0.08 2.02 -5.80
N LYS A 11 -1.02 2.43 -5.19
CA LYS A 11 -1.10 3.68 -4.44
C LYS A 11 -1.82 3.45 -3.14
N ILE A 12 -1.39 4.15 -2.11
CA ILE A 12 -2.07 4.17 -0.83
C ILE A 12 -2.86 5.47 -0.73
N ASP A 13 -4.13 5.38 -0.34
CA ASP A 13 -4.99 6.54 -0.15
C ASP A 13 -4.59 7.26 1.13
N LEU A 14 -3.93 8.42 0.99
CA LEU A 14 -3.42 9.18 2.14
C LEU A 14 -4.52 9.70 3.05
N GLN A 15 -5.70 10.00 2.52
CA GLN A 15 -6.84 10.43 3.34
C GLN A 15 -7.27 9.29 4.26
N GLU A 16 -7.34 8.07 3.75
CA GLU A 16 -7.68 6.91 4.57
C GLU A 16 -6.59 6.57 5.57
N VAL A 17 -5.32 6.80 5.23
CA VAL A 17 -4.22 6.67 6.19
C VAL A 17 -4.39 7.68 7.33
N SER A 18 -4.70 8.93 7.00
CA SER A 18 -4.94 9.98 8.00
C SER A 18 -6.09 9.61 8.92
N ASN A 19 -7.18 9.09 8.36
CA ASN A 19 -8.34 8.65 9.15
C ASN A 19 -7.96 7.50 10.09
N ALA A 20 -7.18 6.54 9.60
CA ALA A 20 -6.71 5.41 10.41
C ALA A 20 -5.81 5.89 11.56
N ILE A 21 -4.91 6.84 11.29
CA ILE A 21 -4.04 7.42 12.31
C ILE A 21 -4.86 8.10 13.40
N GLN A 22 -5.87 8.88 13.02
CA GLN A 22 -6.74 9.56 13.99
C GLN A 22 -7.46 8.54 14.87
N GLN A 23 -7.98 7.46 14.29
CA GLN A 23 -8.64 6.41 15.06
C GLN A 23 -7.67 5.67 15.97
N ALA A 24 -6.46 5.38 15.47
CA ALA A 24 -5.43 4.73 16.26
C ALA A 24 -5.03 5.60 17.46
N MET A 25 -4.78 6.88 17.22
CA MET A 25 -4.41 7.81 18.31
C MET A 25 -5.51 7.97 19.33
N LYS A 26 -6.77 7.99 18.91
CA LYS A 26 -7.90 8.05 19.83
C LYS A 26 -7.91 6.85 20.77
N GLU A 27 -7.67 5.65 20.24
CA GLU A 27 -7.60 4.44 21.07
C GLU A 27 -6.36 4.49 21.99
N ILE A 28 -5.20 4.87 21.46
CA ILE A 28 -3.95 4.92 22.22
C ILE A 28 -4.06 5.88 23.41
N THR A 29 -4.63 7.06 23.20
CA THR A 29 -4.74 8.07 24.27
C THR A 29 -5.78 7.72 25.33
N THR A 30 -6.68 6.79 25.05
CA THR A 30 -7.73 6.37 25.98
C THR A 30 -7.45 5.00 26.64
N ARG A 31 -6.61 4.16 26.04
CA ARG A 31 -6.28 2.86 26.64
C ARG A 31 -5.41 3.03 27.87
N PHE A 32 -5.77 2.31 28.93
CA PHE A 32 -5.07 2.39 30.22
C PHE A 32 -3.58 2.05 30.08
N ASP A 33 -3.26 1.04 29.26
CA ASP A 33 -1.87 0.57 29.10
C ASP A 33 -1.02 1.45 28.17
N LEU A 34 -1.62 2.40 27.46
CA LEU A 34 -0.92 3.21 26.45
C LEU A 34 -1.06 4.73 26.63
N LYS A 35 -2.01 5.18 27.43
CA LYS A 35 -2.31 6.63 27.56
C LYS A 35 -1.10 7.44 28.04
N ASP A 36 -0.20 6.86 28.80
CA ASP A 36 0.99 7.52 29.33
C ASP A 36 2.27 7.13 28.59
N SER A 37 2.16 6.48 27.42
CA SER A 37 3.31 5.99 26.67
C SER A 37 4.00 7.06 25.83
N LYS A 38 3.50 8.29 25.83
CA LYS A 38 4.03 9.39 25.01
C LYS A 38 4.08 9.03 23.54
N SER A 39 3.09 8.27 23.08
CA SER A 39 3.05 7.76 21.72
C SER A 39 2.58 8.81 20.74
N SER A 40 3.14 8.78 19.54
CA SER A 40 2.66 9.57 18.43
C SER A 40 2.74 8.77 17.14
N ILE A 41 1.78 9.01 16.27
CA ILE A 41 1.74 8.47 14.91
C ILE A 41 1.45 9.66 14.01
N ALA A 42 2.33 9.93 13.06
CA ALA A 42 2.17 11.09 12.19
C ALA A 42 2.59 10.78 10.77
N LEU A 43 1.90 11.40 9.80
CA LEU A 43 2.36 11.39 8.43
C LEU A 43 3.53 12.34 8.30
N GLU A 44 4.57 11.88 7.57
CA GLU A 44 5.73 12.70 7.24
C GLU A 44 5.84 12.73 5.72
N GLY A 45 5.46 13.86 5.14
CA GLY A 45 5.35 13.98 3.69
C GLY A 45 4.22 13.10 3.16
N LYS A 46 4.37 12.62 1.93
CA LYS A 46 3.37 11.79 1.25
C LYS A 46 3.72 10.31 1.26
N GLU A 47 4.87 9.95 1.81
CA GLU A 47 5.42 8.60 1.67
C GLU A 47 5.65 7.90 2.99
N ASN A 48 5.69 8.62 4.10
CA ASN A 48 6.12 8.05 5.36
C ASN A 48 5.14 8.24 6.49
N ILE A 49 5.08 7.24 7.38
CA ILE A 49 4.42 7.34 8.68
C ILE A 49 5.52 7.20 9.73
N MET A 50 5.55 8.08 10.72
CA MET A 50 6.50 8.01 11.82
C MET A 50 5.78 7.56 13.08
N LEU A 51 6.29 6.49 13.68
CA LEU A 51 5.85 5.98 14.98
C LEU A 51 6.85 6.41 16.04
N HIS A 52 6.35 6.83 17.19
CA HIS A 52 7.17 7.19 18.34
C HIS A 52 6.48 6.74 19.62
N SER A 53 7.23 6.16 20.56
CA SER A 53 6.69 5.74 21.83
C SER A 53 7.77 5.73 22.91
N ILE A 54 7.37 5.46 24.14
CA ILE A 54 8.27 5.52 25.30
C ILE A 54 9.34 4.42 25.26
N ASP A 55 9.02 3.26 24.67
CA ASP A 55 9.96 2.15 24.53
C ASP A 55 9.54 1.29 23.33
N GLU A 56 10.36 0.29 23.02
CA GLU A 56 10.13 -0.60 21.88
C GLU A 56 8.87 -1.46 22.06
N TYR A 57 8.61 -1.90 23.29
CA TYR A 57 7.41 -2.70 23.57
C TYR A 57 6.15 -1.92 23.30
N LYS A 58 6.06 -0.69 23.79
CA LYS A 58 4.89 0.18 23.53
C LYS A 58 4.80 0.59 22.06
N LEU A 59 5.96 0.76 21.41
CA LEU A 59 5.99 1.07 19.98
C LEU A 59 5.31 -0.04 19.16
N LYS A 60 5.63 -1.29 19.46
CA LYS A 60 5.01 -2.43 18.80
C LYS A 60 3.50 -2.48 19.06
N ALA A 61 3.08 -2.14 20.27
CA ALA A 61 1.67 -2.11 20.63
C ALA A 61 0.92 -1.06 19.82
N ILE A 62 1.45 0.16 19.67
CA ILE A 62 0.79 1.19 18.88
C ILE A 62 0.77 0.82 17.39
N ASN A 63 1.81 0.14 16.91
CA ASN A 63 1.82 -0.33 15.53
C ASN A 63 0.71 -1.35 15.27
N ASP A 64 0.47 -2.27 16.20
CA ASP A 64 -0.61 -3.24 16.06
C ASP A 64 -1.97 -2.54 15.96
N ILE A 65 -2.17 -1.49 16.76
CA ILE A 65 -3.40 -0.71 16.70
C ILE A 65 -3.52 0.00 15.34
N LEU A 66 -2.43 0.62 14.88
CA LEU A 66 -2.41 1.28 13.58
C LEU A 66 -2.75 0.31 12.45
N GLN A 67 -2.11 -0.86 12.45
CA GLN A 67 -2.36 -1.86 11.40
C GLN A 67 -3.83 -2.28 11.35
N ALA A 68 -4.44 -2.49 12.53
CA ALA A 68 -5.85 -2.85 12.60
C ALA A 68 -6.74 -1.75 12.01
N LYS A 69 -6.43 -0.48 12.28
CA LYS A 69 -7.20 0.64 11.74
C LYS A 69 -7.00 0.79 10.24
N LEU A 70 -5.76 0.60 9.74
CA LEU A 70 -5.47 0.64 8.32
C LEU A 70 -6.26 -0.42 7.55
N VAL A 71 -6.24 -1.67 8.03
CA VAL A 71 -6.99 -2.77 7.41
C VAL A 71 -8.49 -2.46 7.40
N LYS A 72 -9.01 -1.94 8.49
CA LYS A 72 -10.42 -1.57 8.60
C LYS A 72 -10.81 -0.48 7.59
N ARG A 73 -9.86 0.37 7.22
CA ARG A 73 -10.05 1.43 6.22
C ARG A 73 -9.76 0.98 4.80
N GLY A 74 -9.53 -0.32 4.59
CA GLY A 74 -9.31 -0.88 3.26
C GLY A 74 -7.88 -0.73 2.74
N ILE A 75 -6.94 -0.40 3.60
CA ILE A 75 -5.53 -0.26 3.20
C ILE A 75 -4.82 -1.59 3.42
N SER A 76 -4.20 -2.11 2.37
CA SER A 76 -3.43 -3.35 2.46
C SER A 76 -2.09 -3.11 3.14
N LEU A 77 -1.72 -3.99 4.07
CA LEU A 77 -0.42 -3.91 4.74
C LEU A 77 0.74 -4.24 3.80
N LYS A 78 0.48 -4.84 2.64
CA LYS A 78 1.51 -5.13 1.64
C LYS A 78 2.18 -3.87 1.09
N GLY A 79 1.50 -2.74 1.13
CA GLY A 79 2.05 -1.47 0.67
C GLY A 79 2.95 -0.77 1.67
N LEU A 80 3.21 -1.38 2.82
CA LEU A 80 3.99 -0.78 3.90
C LEU A 80 5.35 -1.47 4.04
N THR A 81 6.41 -0.66 4.15
CA THR A 81 7.77 -1.15 4.41
C THR A 81 8.26 -0.54 5.71
N TYR A 82 8.67 -1.39 6.65
CA TYR A 82 9.09 -0.99 7.98
C TYR A 82 10.60 -0.87 8.04
N ALA A 83 11.12 0.29 8.44
CA ALA A 83 12.52 0.46 8.78
C ALA A 83 12.79 -0.17 10.15
N PRO A 84 14.07 -0.40 10.50
CA PRO A 84 14.39 -0.87 11.84
C PRO A 84 13.96 0.14 12.91
N ILE A 85 13.60 -0.37 14.10
CA ILE A 85 13.28 0.48 15.24
C ILE A 85 14.58 1.14 15.72
N GLU A 86 14.52 2.45 15.93
CA GLU A 86 15.65 3.24 16.39
C GLU A 86 15.41 3.78 17.79
N SER A 87 16.49 3.90 18.57
CA SER A 87 16.43 4.64 19.83
C SER A 87 16.39 6.13 19.56
N ALA A 88 15.61 6.84 20.35
CA ALA A 88 15.49 8.30 20.28
C ALA A 88 15.90 8.91 21.63
N LEU A 89 15.85 10.24 21.69
CA LEU A 89 16.22 10.96 22.93
C LEU A 89 15.36 10.50 24.10
N GLY A 90 15.98 10.37 25.28
CA GLY A 90 15.30 9.93 26.49
C GLY A 90 14.96 8.45 26.53
N ALA A 91 15.73 7.62 25.80
CA ALA A 91 15.53 6.17 25.69
C ALA A 91 14.18 5.77 25.09
N THR A 92 13.56 6.69 24.35
CA THR A 92 12.32 6.38 23.59
C THR A 92 12.64 5.62 22.31
N ALA A 93 11.63 5.13 21.64
CA ALA A 93 11.76 4.38 20.38
C ALA A 93 10.99 5.06 19.27
N LYS A 94 11.54 4.98 18.06
CA LYS A 94 10.87 5.49 16.85
C LYS A 94 11.06 4.53 15.70
N GLN A 95 10.15 4.58 14.74
CA GLN A 95 10.20 3.74 13.56
C GLN A 95 9.55 4.45 12.39
N LYS A 96 10.18 4.34 11.23
CA LYS A 96 9.62 4.86 9.98
C LYS A 96 8.94 3.75 9.22
N ILE A 97 7.75 4.05 8.69
CA ILE A 97 7.04 3.17 7.77
C ILE A 97 6.96 3.90 6.44
N THR A 98 7.45 3.28 5.38
CA THR A 98 7.34 3.85 4.03
C THR A 98 6.14 3.24 3.32
N MET A 99 5.31 4.11 2.72
CA MET A 99 4.11 3.70 2.00
C MET A 99 4.42 3.62 0.51
N GLN A 100 3.90 2.57 -0.15
CA GLN A 100 4.06 2.37 -1.57
C GLN A 100 3.35 3.48 -2.36
N GLN A 101 4.10 4.17 -3.23
CA GLN A 101 3.57 5.20 -4.12
C GLN A 101 4.05 4.90 -5.54
N GLY A 102 3.19 4.23 -6.32
CA GLY A 102 3.53 3.80 -7.66
C GLY A 102 4.12 2.41 -7.72
N ILE A 103 4.17 1.83 -8.91
CA ILE A 103 4.77 0.52 -9.15
C ILE A 103 6.25 0.71 -9.48
N PRO A 104 7.17 0.09 -8.69
CA PRO A 104 8.59 0.14 -9.06
C PRO A 104 8.82 -0.48 -10.44
N ILE A 105 9.77 0.06 -11.18
CA ILE A 105 10.03 -0.38 -12.55
C ILE A 105 10.32 -1.89 -12.65
N GLU A 106 10.99 -2.44 -11.67
CA GLU A 106 11.30 -3.87 -11.62
C GLU A 106 10.03 -4.72 -11.56
N LYS A 107 9.08 -4.29 -10.71
CA LYS A 107 7.79 -4.95 -10.57
C LYS A 107 6.93 -4.75 -11.80
N ALA A 108 6.98 -3.58 -12.42
CA ALA A 108 6.26 -3.31 -13.66
C ALA A 108 6.73 -4.27 -14.76
N ARG A 109 8.03 -4.51 -14.86
CA ARG A 109 8.58 -5.47 -15.83
C ARG A 109 8.12 -6.89 -15.57
N GLU A 110 8.05 -7.31 -14.29
CA GLU A 110 7.53 -8.62 -13.93
C GLU A 110 6.07 -8.78 -14.33
N ILE A 111 5.27 -7.74 -14.10
CA ILE A 111 3.86 -7.73 -14.48
C ILE A 111 3.71 -7.87 -16.00
N VAL A 112 4.44 -7.07 -16.75
CA VAL A 112 4.39 -7.11 -18.22
C VAL A 112 4.81 -8.49 -18.74
N GLN A 113 5.86 -9.08 -18.15
CA GLN A 113 6.35 -10.38 -18.55
C GLN A 113 5.32 -11.48 -18.30
N LEU A 114 4.65 -11.42 -17.14
CA LEU A 114 3.59 -12.39 -16.82
C LEU A 114 2.43 -12.28 -17.81
N ILE A 115 2.04 -11.06 -18.17
CA ILE A 115 0.99 -10.84 -19.16
C ILE A 115 1.39 -11.40 -20.52
N LYS A 116 2.61 -11.14 -20.95
CA LYS A 116 3.13 -11.70 -22.21
C LYS A 116 3.12 -13.23 -22.21
N ASN A 117 3.55 -13.84 -21.11
CA ASN A 117 3.62 -15.28 -20.98
C ASN A 117 2.25 -15.94 -20.96
N SER A 118 1.20 -15.20 -20.66
CA SER A 118 -0.17 -15.70 -20.65
C SER A 118 -0.69 -16.01 -22.06
N LYS A 119 -0.07 -15.40 -23.07
CA LYS A 119 -0.46 -15.53 -24.49
C LYS A 119 -1.89 -15.08 -24.78
N LYS A 120 -2.46 -14.25 -23.90
CA LYS A 120 -3.75 -13.61 -24.13
C LYS A 120 -3.61 -12.50 -25.17
N LYS A 121 -4.71 -12.16 -25.83
CA LYS A 121 -4.71 -11.13 -26.88
C LYS A 121 -4.82 -9.74 -26.26
N VAL A 122 -3.83 -9.37 -25.47
CA VAL A 122 -3.74 -8.07 -24.82
C VAL A 122 -2.33 -7.53 -24.96
N GLN A 123 -2.21 -6.22 -24.80
CA GLN A 123 -0.92 -5.54 -24.77
C GLN A 123 -0.76 -4.85 -23.44
N ALA A 124 0.46 -4.87 -22.90
CA ALA A 124 0.77 -4.19 -21.67
C ALA A 124 1.94 -3.23 -21.90
N SER A 125 1.82 -2.01 -21.37
CA SER A 125 2.87 -1.01 -21.49
C SER A 125 3.09 -0.32 -20.14
N ILE A 126 4.36 -0.05 -19.85
CA ILE A 126 4.75 0.70 -18.65
C ILE A 126 4.60 2.18 -18.96
N GLN A 127 3.81 2.89 -18.16
CA GLN A 127 3.61 4.32 -18.30
C GLN A 127 3.86 4.99 -16.95
N GLY A 128 5.05 5.58 -16.79
CA GLY A 128 5.43 6.17 -15.52
C GLY A 128 5.49 5.12 -14.43
N ASP A 129 4.65 5.27 -13.41
CA ASP A 129 4.58 4.37 -12.27
C ASP A 129 3.39 3.41 -12.32
N LEU A 130 2.81 3.23 -13.52
CA LEU A 130 1.67 2.32 -13.71
C LEU A 130 1.89 1.42 -14.93
N VAL A 131 1.06 0.40 -15.04
CA VAL A 131 1.05 -0.48 -16.23
C VAL A 131 -0.34 -0.38 -16.85
N ARG A 132 -0.38 -0.04 -18.14
CA ARG A 132 -1.64 0.02 -18.88
C ARG A 132 -1.80 -1.24 -19.72
N VAL A 133 -2.97 -1.85 -19.62
CA VAL A 133 -3.32 -3.06 -20.37
C VAL A 133 -4.44 -2.72 -21.34
N SER A 134 -4.29 -3.12 -22.61
CA SER A 134 -5.28 -2.88 -23.64
C SER A 134 -5.58 -4.14 -24.43
N GLY A 135 -6.79 -4.23 -24.97
CA GLY A 135 -7.21 -5.35 -25.80
C GLY A 135 -8.59 -5.09 -26.37
N LYS A 136 -8.92 -5.82 -27.43
CA LYS A 136 -10.23 -5.68 -28.08
C LYS A 136 -11.33 -6.42 -27.32
N ASP A 137 -10.98 -7.49 -26.62
CA ASP A 137 -11.91 -8.37 -25.94
C ASP A 137 -11.92 -8.09 -24.44
N ARG A 138 -13.08 -7.67 -23.92
CA ARG A 138 -13.25 -7.40 -22.50
C ARG A 138 -12.99 -8.64 -21.64
N ASP A 139 -13.37 -9.82 -22.14
CA ASP A 139 -13.15 -11.07 -21.40
C ASP A 139 -11.67 -11.36 -21.23
N ALA A 140 -10.85 -11.07 -22.25
CA ALA A 140 -9.40 -11.23 -22.16
C ALA A 140 -8.82 -10.32 -21.07
N LEU A 141 -9.31 -9.08 -20.95
CA LEU A 141 -8.87 -8.16 -19.90
C LEU A 141 -9.25 -8.68 -18.52
N GLN A 142 -10.46 -9.23 -18.36
CA GLN A 142 -10.88 -9.80 -17.07
C GLN A 142 -10.05 -11.03 -16.70
N GLU A 143 -9.67 -11.85 -17.67
CA GLU A 143 -8.79 -12.99 -17.44
C GLU A 143 -7.41 -12.54 -16.97
N ILE A 144 -6.88 -11.44 -17.51
CA ILE A 144 -5.60 -10.87 -17.07
C ILE A 144 -5.70 -10.39 -15.63
N ILE A 145 -6.78 -9.70 -15.28
CA ILE A 145 -6.98 -9.25 -13.89
C ILE A 145 -6.99 -10.43 -12.94
N ALA A 146 -7.71 -11.51 -13.28
CA ALA A 146 -7.76 -12.71 -12.47
C ALA A 146 -6.37 -13.35 -12.32
N LEU A 147 -5.62 -13.41 -13.41
CA LEU A 147 -4.27 -13.95 -13.40
C LEU A 147 -3.35 -13.16 -12.48
N LEU A 148 -3.40 -11.82 -12.57
CA LEU A 148 -2.57 -10.95 -11.75
C LEU A 148 -2.92 -11.03 -10.27
N LYS A 149 -4.20 -11.20 -9.95
CA LYS A 149 -4.65 -11.35 -8.55
C LYS A 149 -4.15 -12.64 -7.91
N GLN A 150 -3.90 -13.66 -8.70
CA GLN A 150 -3.39 -14.95 -8.22
C GLN A 150 -1.88 -14.94 -7.96
N HIS A 151 -1.16 -13.97 -8.53
CA HIS A 151 0.28 -13.88 -8.42
C HIS A 151 0.67 -12.84 -7.37
N ASP A 152 1.63 -13.18 -6.52
CA ASP A 152 2.13 -12.26 -5.49
C ASP A 152 3.40 -11.56 -6.00
N PHE A 153 3.28 -10.28 -6.33
CA PHE A 153 4.41 -9.46 -6.75
C PHE A 153 5.09 -8.74 -5.57
N GLY A 154 4.60 -8.97 -4.36
CA GLY A 154 5.15 -8.30 -3.16
C GLY A 154 4.73 -6.85 -3.01
N ILE A 155 3.78 -6.39 -3.81
CA ILE A 155 3.20 -5.04 -3.72
C ILE A 155 1.68 -5.14 -3.73
N ASP A 156 1.03 -4.09 -3.23
CA ASP A 156 -0.42 -3.98 -3.35
C ASP A 156 -0.74 -3.38 -4.72
N MET A 157 -1.66 -4.00 -5.45
CA MET A 157 -2.06 -3.53 -6.78
C MET A 157 -3.54 -3.21 -6.80
N GLN A 158 -3.88 -2.11 -7.48
CA GLN A 158 -5.26 -1.75 -7.75
C GLN A 158 -5.47 -1.73 -9.26
N PHE A 159 -6.67 -2.11 -9.70
CA PHE A 159 -7.06 -2.11 -11.10
C PHE A 159 -8.10 -1.02 -11.29
N THR A 160 -7.80 -0.05 -12.13
CA THR A 160 -8.60 1.17 -12.19
C THR A 160 -8.64 1.72 -13.62
N ASN A 161 -9.35 2.82 -13.80
CA ASN A 161 -9.40 3.56 -15.06
C ASN A 161 -9.87 2.69 -16.23
N TYR A 162 -10.92 1.90 -15.98
CA TYR A 162 -11.52 1.08 -17.04
C TYR A 162 -12.13 1.96 -18.11
N ARG A 163 -11.75 1.68 -19.36
CA ARG A 163 -12.34 2.34 -20.53
C ARG A 163 -12.81 1.25 -21.48
N THR A 164 -14.06 1.30 -21.82
CA THR A 164 -14.66 0.34 -22.76
C THR A 164 -15.19 1.08 -23.98
N ASN A 165 -14.99 0.46 -25.13
CA ASN A 165 -15.44 1.03 -26.40
C ASN A 165 -16.42 0.11 -27.10
#